data_8c272d703bf326e1f2937f4187e26efd
#
_entry.id   8c272d703bf326e1f2937f4187e26efd
#
_cell.length_a   1.000
_cell.length_b   1.000
_cell.length_c   1.000
_cell.angle_alpha   90.00
_cell.angle_beta   90.00
_cell.angle_gamma   90.00
#
_symmetry.space_group_name_H-M   'P 1'
#
loop_
_entity.id
_entity.type
_entity.pdbx_description
1 polymer ?
#
loop_
_entity_poly.entity_id
_entity_poly.type
_entity_poly.pdbx_seq_one_letter_code
_entity_poly.pdbx_strand_id
1 'polypeptide(L)'
;MAVTLYVHLNEEQNYKFDLKKFNEDIDAKYPGTNIEVSNTARTYDICWENYSGPYQFELRMDRNRCTFAIEYFNSDDELYEFASFIAWLRSYFDRDKNVILLYETDCAQLDLSYDRTIDDIRIWLEETFG
;
A
#
# COMPACT_ATOMS: atom_id res chain seq x y z
N MET A 1 -2.65 -8.58 -10.28
CA MET A 1 -3.60 -9.08 -9.27
C MET A 1 -4.63 -7.99 -8.97
N ALA A 2 -5.90 -8.28 -9.19
CA ALA A 2 -6.99 -7.30 -9.07
C ALA A 2 -7.82 -7.57 -7.81
N VAL A 3 -7.20 -7.44 -6.65
CA VAL A 3 -7.83 -7.61 -5.34
C VAL A 3 -7.45 -6.43 -4.47
N THR A 4 -8.34 -6.00 -3.60
CA THR A 4 -8.07 -4.88 -2.72
C THR A 4 -7.43 -5.36 -1.43
N LEU A 5 -6.21 -4.88 -1.18
CA LEU A 5 -5.50 -5.08 0.07
C LEU A 5 -5.30 -3.74 0.75
N TYR A 6 -5.37 -3.75 2.08
CA TYR A 6 -5.18 -2.54 2.88
C TYR A 6 -3.91 -2.64 3.71
N VAL A 7 -3.08 -1.59 3.65
CA VAL A 7 -2.00 -1.38 4.61
C VAL A 7 -2.53 -0.33 5.57
N HIS A 8 -2.85 -0.74 6.79
CA HIS A 8 -3.67 0.05 7.72
C HIS A 8 -2.94 0.28 9.04
N LEU A 9 -2.84 1.57 9.42
CA LEU A 9 -2.37 1.96 10.73
C LEU A 9 -3.50 1.74 11.74
N ASN A 10 -3.36 0.73 12.59
CA ASN A 10 -4.42 0.23 13.46
C ASN A 10 -4.34 0.80 14.88
N GLU A 11 -3.96 2.07 15.03
CA GLU A 11 -3.79 2.72 16.33
C GLU A 11 -4.45 4.07 16.42
N GLU A 12 -4.43 4.86 15.33
CA GLU A 12 -4.83 6.26 15.34
C GLU A 12 -5.96 6.50 14.37
N GLN A 13 -6.77 7.52 14.63
CA GLN A 13 -7.84 7.92 13.70
C GLN A 13 -7.34 8.91 12.67
N ASN A 14 -6.23 9.60 12.94
CA ASN A 14 -5.57 10.51 12.03
C ASN A 14 -4.07 10.38 12.22
N TYR A 15 -3.32 10.35 11.12
CA TYR A 15 -1.88 10.25 11.17
C TYR A 15 -1.24 11.44 10.49
N LYS A 16 -0.13 11.92 11.04
CA LYS A 16 0.65 13.02 10.47
C LYS A 16 1.58 12.48 9.39
N PHE A 17 0.99 12.15 8.25
CA PHE A 17 1.68 11.54 7.12
C PHE A 17 2.39 12.61 6.27
N ASP A 18 3.65 12.36 5.89
CA ASP A 18 4.40 13.25 5.00
C ASP A 18 4.04 12.97 3.53
N LEU A 19 2.92 13.54 3.10
CA LEU A 19 2.38 13.33 1.77
C LEU A 19 3.30 13.89 0.68
N LYS A 20 3.93 15.03 0.92
CA LYS A 20 4.85 15.64 -0.05
C LYS A 20 6.03 14.70 -0.33
N LYS A 21 6.63 14.17 0.71
CA LYS A 21 7.74 13.23 0.59
C LYS A 21 7.29 11.96 -0.14
N PHE A 22 6.12 11.43 0.19
CA PHE A 22 5.59 10.25 -0.46
C PHE A 22 5.37 10.48 -1.96
N ASN A 23 4.81 11.61 -2.34
CA ASN A 23 4.59 11.95 -3.75
C ASN A 23 5.91 12.04 -4.53
N GLU A 24 6.93 12.62 -3.94
CA GLU A 24 8.27 12.70 -4.54
C GLU A 24 8.88 11.30 -4.68
N ASP A 25 8.76 10.48 -3.64
CA ASP A 25 9.35 9.14 -3.61
C ASP A 25 8.68 8.17 -4.59
N ILE A 26 7.36 8.21 -4.70
CA ILE A 26 6.63 7.31 -5.61
C ILE A 26 6.92 7.66 -7.06
N ASP A 27 7.07 8.93 -7.40
CA ASP A 27 7.43 9.35 -8.74
C ASP A 27 8.87 8.95 -9.09
N ALA A 28 9.78 9.03 -8.13
CA ALA A 28 11.17 8.63 -8.31
C ALA A 28 11.32 7.11 -8.44
N LYS A 29 10.58 6.35 -7.62
CA LYS A 29 10.64 4.89 -7.62
C LYS A 29 9.90 4.27 -8.81
N TYR A 30 8.79 4.85 -9.20
CA TYR A 30 7.95 4.38 -10.31
C TYR A 30 7.65 5.55 -11.25
N PRO A 31 8.61 5.91 -12.13
CA PRO A 31 8.43 7.04 -13.05
C PRO A 31 7.17 6.88 -13.90
N GLY A 32 6.47 7.98 -14.13
CA GLY A 32 5.24 7.98 -14.89
C GLY A 32 3.97 7.78 -14.04
N THR A 33 4.11 7.83 -12.71
CA THR A 33 2.96 7.73 -11.81
C THR A 33 2.11 8.99 -11.89
N ASN A 34 0.80 8.80 -12.10
CA ASN A 34 -0.18 9.88 -12.08
C ASN A 34 -0.79 10.01 -10.68
N ILE A 35 -0.98 11.24 -10.23
CA ILE A 35 -1.53 11.55 -8.91
C ILE A 35 -2.83 12.32 -9.11
N GLU A 36 -3.93 11.81 -8.53
CA GLU A 36 -5.21 12.49 -8.53
C GLU A 36 -5.64 12.79 -7.10
N VAL A 37 -6.04 14.02 -6.85
CA VAL A 37 -6.58 14.44 -5.55
C VAL A 37 -8.02 14.84 -5.75
N SER A 38 -8.94 14.22 -4.99
CA SER A 38 -10.37 14.51 -5.05
C SER A 38 -10.76 15.48 -3.94
N ASN A 39 -11.43 16.58 -4.30
CA ASN A 39 -11.98 17.54 -3.35
C ASN A 39 -13.39 17.16 -2.88
N THR A 40 -13.91 16.00 -3.30
CA THR A 40 -15.21 15.51 -2.87
C THR A 40 -15.12 14.88 -1.48
N ALA A 41 -16.27 14.61 -0.85
CA ALA A 41 -16.34 14.01 0.48
C ALA A 41 -16.10 12.49 0.46
N ARG A 42 -15.18 12.00 -0.37
CA ARG A 42 -14.84 10.58 -0.44
C ARG A 42 -13.90 10.19 0.69
N THR A 43 -14.04 8.96 1.16
CA THR A 43 -13.15 8.39 2.19
C THR A 43 -11.70 8.38 1.71
N TYR A 44 -11.47 7.97 0.46
CA TYR A 44 -10.14 7.94 -0.17
C TYR A 44 -10.03 9.12 -1.13
N ASP A 45 -9.27 10.12 -0.76
CA ASP A 45 -9.19 11.37 -1.51
C ASP A 45 -8.00 11.45 -2.46
N ILE A 46 -7.04 10.52 -2.37
CA ILE A 46 -5.84 10.50 -3.22
C ILE A 46 -5.74 9.16 -3.91
N CYS A 47 -5.40 9.20 -5.21
CA CYS A 47 -5.13 8.02 -6.02
C CYS A 47 -3.81 8.19 -6.78
N TRP A 48 -2.98 7.16 -6.75
CA TRP A 48 -1.77 7.06 -7.56
C TRP A 48 -1.94 5.89 -8.51
N GLU A 49 -1.73 6.14 -9.79
CA GLU A 49 -1.85 5.13 -10.83
C GLU A 49 -0.60 5.09 -11.70
N ASN A 50 -0.16 3.89 -12.07
CA ASN A 50 0.92 3.71 -13.03
C ASN A 50 0.63 2.47 -13.88
N TYR A 51 0.48 2.67 -15.18
CA TYR A 51 0.28 1.60 -16.17
C TYR A 51 1.32 1.63 -17.27
N SER A 52 2.30 2.52 -17.16
CA SER A 52 3.29 2.76 -18.24
C SER A 52 4.61 2.02 -18.05
N GLY A 53 4.87 1.51 -16.86
CA GLY A 53 6.12 0.87 -16.53
C GLY A 53 6.03 -0.65 -16.38
N PRO A 54 7.14 -1.29 -16.01
CA PRO A 54 7.15 -2.73 -15.70
C PRO A 54 6.36 -3.06 -14.43
N TYR A 55 6.12 -2.07 -13.57
CA TYR A 55 5.29 -2.18 -12.38
C TYR A 55 4.00 -1.41 -12.64
N GLN A 56 2.86 -2.11 -12.54
CA GLN A 56 1.56 -1.48 -12.76
C GLN A 56 0.75 -1.55 -11.48
N PHE A 57 0.14 -0.42 -11.09
CA PHE A 57 -0.63 -0.40 -9.84
C PHE A 57 -1.68 0.70 -9.82
N GLU A 58 -2.68 0.49 -8.95
CA GLU A 58 -3.62 1.51 -8.48
C GLU A 58 -3.56 1.52 -6.96
N LEU A 59 -3.21 2.66 -6.39
CA LEU A 59 -3.04 2.86 -4.97
C LEU A 59 -3.85 4.05 -4.52
N ARG A 60 -4.56 3.92 -3.42
CA ARG A 60 -5.35 5.01 -2.84
C ARG A 60 -4.97 5.21 -1.38
N MET A 61 -5.25 6.40 -0.86
CA MET A 61 -5.05 6.71 0.55
C MET A 61 -6.26 7.44 1.10
N ASP A 62 -6.65 7.12 2.34
CA ASP A 62 -7.77 7.75 3.00
C ASP A 62 -7.44 9.18 3.48
N ARG A 63 -8.47 9.96 3.77
CA ARG A 63 -8.33 11.36 4.23
C ARG A 63 -7.57 11.47 5.55
N ASN A 64 -7.69 10.47 6.40
CA ASN A 64 -7.06 10.47 7.72
C ASN A 64 -5.60 10.02 7.68
N ARG A 65 -5.12 9.61 6.52
CA ARG A 65 -3.73 9.21 6.27
C ARG A 65 -3.30 7.99 7.07
N CYS A 66 -4.25 7.12 7.39
CA CYS A 66 -3.99 5.89 8.14
C CYS A 66 -4.01 4.64 7.28
N THR A 67 -4.54 4.69 6.06
CA THR A 67 -4.78 3.50 5.25
C THR A 67 -4.37 3.71 3.80
N PHE A 68 -3.52 2.81 3.30
CA PHE A 68 -3.33 2.63 1.86
C PHE A 68 -4.26 1.52 1.38
N ALA A 69 -4.99 1.74 0.29
CA ALA A 69 -5.75 0.70 -0.38
C ALA A 69 -5.06 0.38 -1.70
N ILE A 70 -4.55 -0.84 -1.82
CA ILE A 70 -3.92 -1.32 -3.05
C ILE A 70 -5.00 -2.06 -3.83
N GLU A 71 -5.51 -1.43 -4.90
CA GLU A 71 -6.61 -1.99 -5.68
C GLU A 71 -6.13 -2.85 -6.86
N TYR A 72 -4.89 -2.62 -7.31
CA TYR A 72 -4.30 -3.38 -8.38
C TYR A 72 -2.78 -3.33 -8.25
N PHE A 73 -2.13 -4.46 -8.52
CA PHE A 73 -0.67 -4.55 -8.65
C PHE A 73 -0.32 -5.65 -9.64
N ASN A 74 0.61 -5.36 -10.54
CA ASN A 74 1.12 -6.32 -11.51
C ASN A 74 2.58 -6.03 -11.84
N SER A 75 3.39 -7.08 -11.92
CA SER A 75 4.80 -7.02 -12.33
C SER A 75 5.25 -8.39 -12.81
N ASP A 76 6.48 -8.49 -13.34
CA ASP A 76 7.03 -9.75 -13.86
C ASP A 76 7.21 -10.80 -12.76
N ASP A 77 7.63 -10.39 -11.57
CA ASP A 77 7.69 -11.27 -10.38
C ASP A 77 6.63 -10.78 -9.38
N GLU A 78 5.38 -11.09 -9.67
CA GLU A 78 4.23 -10.47 -9.02
C GLU A 78 4.26 -10.61 -7.50
N LEU A 79 4.49 -11.82 -6.96
CA LEU A 79 4.41 -12.01 -5.51
C LEU A 79 5.56 -11.33 -4.77
N TYR A 80 6.79 -11.45 -5.27
CA TYR A 80 7.95 -10.82 -4.64
C TYR A 80 7.85 -9.30 -4.74
N GLU A 81 7.55 -8.79 -5.92
CA GLU A 81 7.45 -7.34 -6.13
C GLU A 81 6.28 -6.73 -5.38
N PHE A 82 5.17 -7.46 -5.29
CA PHE A 82 4.01 -7.02 -4.49
C PHE A 82 4.38 -6.96 -3.00
N ALA A 83 5.06 -7.97 -2.49
CA ALA A 83 5.53 -7.99 -1.10
C ALA A 83 6.49 -6.83 -0.83
N SER A 84 7.39 -6.55 -1.77
CA SER A 84 8.31 -5.41 -1.69
C SER A 84 7.56 -4.07 -1.66
N PHE A 85 6.54 -3.93 -2.49
CA PHE A 85 5.70 -2.74 -2.54
C PHE A 85 4.97 -2.52 -1.20
N ILE A 86 4.41 -3.58 -0.64
CA ILE A 86 3.73 -3.53 0.67
C ILE A 86 4.71 -3.11 1.78
N ALA A 87 5.90 -3.72 1.82
CA ALA A 87 6.92 -3.37 2.79
C ALA A 87 7.36 -1.92 2.66
N TRP A 88 7.48 -1.43 1.44
CA TRP A 88 7.81 -0.04 1.16
C TRP A 88 6.73 0.91 1.69
N LEU A 89 5.46 0.62 1.44
CA LEU A 89 4.35 1.42 1.97
C LEU A 89 4.36 1.44 3.50
N ARG A 90 4.61 0.30 4.14
CA ARG A 90 4.71 0.21 5.59
C ARG A 90 5.75 1.18 6.15
N SER A 91 6.85 1.37 5.44
CA SER A 91 7.98 2.19 5.90
C SER A 91 7.62 3.67 6.11
N TYR A 92 6.49 4.12 5.59
CA TYR A 92 6.05 5.52 5.77
C TYR A 92 5.29 5.75 7.08
N PHE A 93 4.98 4.71 7.82
CA PHE A 93 4.47 4.82 9.18
C PHE A 93 5.60 4.61 10.18
N ASP A 94 5.53 5.25 11.33
CA ASP A 94 6.57 5.14 12.36
C ASP A 94 6.83 3.69 12.73
N ARG A 95 8.08 3.42 13.09
CA ARG A 95 8.58 2.08 13.36
C ARG A 95 7.82 1.35 14.47
N ASP A 96 7.44 2.08 15.51
CA ASP A 96 6.76 1.54 16.68
C ASP A 96 5.24 1.44 16.53
N LYS A 97 4.70 1.81 15.37
CA LYS A 97 3.26 1.79 15.14
C LYS A 97 2.76 0.41 14.77
N ASN A 98 1.54 0.12 15.19
CA ASN A 98 0.84 -1.11 14.84
C ASN A 98 0.19 -0.96 13.46
N VAL A 99 0.82 -1.57 12.45
CA VAL A 99 0.33 -1.56 11.06
C VAL A 99 -0.04 -2.99 10.67
N ILE A 100 -1.18 -3.15 10.02
CA ILE A 100 -1.64 -4.46 9.56
C ILE A 100 -1.83 -4.45 8.04
N LEU A 101 -1.67 -5.63 7.45
CA LEU A 101 -2.05 -5.91 6.07
C LEU A 101 -3.36 -6.70 6.14
N LEU A 102 -4.41 -6.18 5.49
CA LEU A 102 -5.75 -6.73 5.59
C LEU A 102 -6.31 -7.08 4.22
N TYR A 103 -6.78 -8.32 4.07
CA TYR A 103 -7.61 -8.75 2.95
C TYR A 103 -9.04 -8.93 3.48
N GLU A 104 -9.87 -7.94 3.24
CA GLU A 104 -11.20 -7.85 3.85
C GLU A 104 -12.14 -8.98 3.46
N THR A 105 -12.05 -9.44 2.20
CA THR A 105 -12.94 -10.49 1.67
C THR A 105 -12.88 -11.77 2.50
N ASP A 106 -11.68 -12.21 2.91
CA ASP A 106 -11.48 -13.41 3.71
C ASP A 106 -11.23 -13.11 5.19
N CYS A 107 -11.29 -11.85 5.59
CA CYS A 107 -10.89 -11.38 6.91
C CYS A 107 -9.47 -11.82 7.29
N ALA A 108 -8.62 -12.07 6.28
CA ALA A 108 -7.24 -12.46 6.49
C ALA A 108 -6.39 -11.23 6.79
N GLN A 109 -5.52 -11.33 7.78
CA GLN A 109 -4.63 -10.22 8.10
C GLN A 109 -3.25 -10.72 8.52
N LEU A 110 -2.27 -9.84 8.32
CA LEU A 110 -0.89 -10.05 8.72
C LEU A 110 -0.42 -8.82 9.49
N ASP A 111 0.19 -9.05 10.64
CA ASP A 111 0.84 -7.96 11.38
C ASP A 111 2.09 -7.52 10.60
N LEU A 112 2.13 -6.23 10.23
CA LEU A 112 3.26 -5.62 9.53
C LEU A 112 4.15 -4.89 10.51
N SER A 113 4.69 -5.60 11.50
CA SER A 113 5.72 -5.03 12.37
C SER A 113 6.91 -4.58 11.50
N TYR A 114 7.67 -3.60 11.97
CA TYR A 114 8.79 -3.06 11.20
C TYR A 114 9.83 -4.13 10.83
N ASP A 115 9.93 -5.18 11.64
CA ASP A 115 10.86 -6.28 11.41
C ASP A 115 10.34 -7.35 10.44
N ARG A 116 9.10 -7.23 9.96
CA ARG A 116 8.53 -8.17 9.01
C ARG A 116 9.29 -8.11 7.68
N THR A 117 9.79 -9.24 7.21
CA THR A 117 10.59 -9.29 5.98
C THR A 117 9.70 -9.33 4.74
N ILE A 118 10.30 -9.02 3.59
CA ILE A 118 9.62 -9.18 2.29
C ILE A 118 9.21 -10.62 2.09
N ASP A 119 10.05 -11.59 2.47
CA ASP A 119 9.72 -13.02 2.38
C ASP A 119 8.50 -13.39 3.22
N ASP A 120 8.39 -12.87 4.43
CA ASP A 120 7.23 -13.11 5.29
C ASP A 120 5.94 -12.64 4.61
N ILE A 121 5.97 -11.46 3.99
CA ILE A 121 4.82 -10.91 3.27
C ILE A 121 4.51 -11.75 2.04
N ARG A 122 5.55 -12.14 1.29
CA ARG A 122 5.40 -12.98 0.11
C ARG A 122 4.75 -14.32 0.44
N ILE A 123 5.19 -14.97 1.52
CA ILE A 123 4.60 -16.23 1.98
C ILE A 123 3.13 -16.05 2.33
N TRP A 124 2.79 -14.97 3.04
CA TRP A 124 1.40 -14.67 3.38
C TRP A 124 0.55 -14.46 2.13
N LEU A 125 1.06 -13.74 1.13
CA LEU A 125 0.36 -13.52 -0.15
C LEU A 125 0.15 -14.85 -0.87
N GLU A 126 1.17 -15.71 -0.90
CA GLU A 126 1.09 -17.04 -1.52
C GLU A 126 0.04 -17.92 -0.83
N GLU A 127 0.00 -17.92 0.48
CA GLU A 127 -0.97 -18.69 1.26
C GLU A 127 -2.40 -18.14 1.10
N THR A 128 -2.54 -16.83 0.93
CA THR A 128 -3.86 -16.18 0.83
C THR A 128 -4.44 -16.29 -0.58
N PHE A 129 -3.62 -16.16 -1.62
CA PHE A 129 -4.06 -16.07 -3.01
C PHE A 129 -3.54 -17.20 -3.91
N GLY A 130 -2.56 -17.93 -3.46
CA GLY A 130 -1.99 -19.05 -4.20
C GLY A 130 -2.73 -20.36 -3.91
#